data_fb5e46bac374a293cfe0511ca37c604d
#
_entry.id   fb5e46bac374a293cfe0511ca37c604d
#
_cell.length_a   1.000
_cell.length_b   1.000
_cell.length_c   1.000
_cell.angle_alpha   90.00
_cell.angle_beta   90.00
_cell.angle_gamma   90.00
#
_symmetry.space_group_name_H-M   'P 1'
#
loop_
_entity.id
_entity.type
_entity.pdbx_description
1 polymer ?
#
loop_
_entity_poly.entity_id
_entity_poly.type
_entity_poly.pdbx_seq_one_letter_code
_entity_poly.pdbx_strand_id
1 'polypeptide(L)'
;VHALKDMPAIETDGLRTDSFLKRNDPREILITKDKKKLKELKTDSVIGTSSYRREFQIKKIRSDVNCKLIRGNVDTRIKKLNENLYDAIVLSYAGINSLGLNQEISQTFSTTEIIPCAGQGVIALQCRNNDEDVIQLLKKVNHKQRARYRAPN
;
A
#
# COMPACT_ATOMS: atom_id res chain seq x y z
N VAL A 1 -7.92 0.74 -14.18
CA VAL A 1 -7.33 -0.16 -13.17
C VAL A 1 -6.72 0.68 -12.08
N HIS A 2 -7.11 0.46 -10.82
CA HIS A 2 -6.72 1.28 -9.68
C HIS A 2 -6.31 0.43 -8.48
N ALA A 3 -5.40 0.92 -7.64
CA ALA A 3 -5.31 0.43 -6.29
C ALA A 3 -6.54 0.94 -5.51
N LEU A 4 -7.34 0.05 -4.94
CA LEU A 4 -8.61 0.43 -4.30
C LEU A 4 -8.44 1.49 -3.22
N LYS A 5 -7.34 1.45 -2.47
CA LYS A 5 -7.02 2.42 -1.41
C LYS A 5 -6.86 3.87 -1.91
N ASP A 6 -6.58 4.05 -3.19
CA ASP A 6 -6.32 5.36 -3.81
C ASP A 6 -7.55 5.90 -4.57
N MET A 7 -8.65 5.12 -4.58
CA MET A 7 -9.92 5.52 -5.18
C MET A 7 -10.73 6.43 -4.25
N PRO A 8 -11.54 7.36 -4.81
CA PRO A 8 -12.52 8.10 -4.03
C PRO A 8 -13.50 7.16 -3.33
N ALA A 9 -13.95 7.53 -2.12
CA ALA A 9 -14.97 6.77 -1.39
C ALA A 9 -16.37 6.86 -2.05
N ILE A 10 -16.62 7.95 -2.78
CA ILE A 10 -17.87 8.18 -3.54
C ILE A 10 -17.61 7.79 -4.99
N GLU A 11 -18.51 7.01 -5.56
CA GLU A 11 -18.44 6.62 -6.97
C GLU A 11 -18.62 7.86 -7.87
N THR A 12 -17.89 7.89 -8.97
CA THR A 12 -18.01 8.95 -9.99
C THR A 12 -19.17 8.63 -10.93
N ASP A 13 -20.03 9.60 -11.19
CA ASP A 13 -21.14 9.47 -12.14
C ASP A 13 -20.68 8.95 -13.50
N GLY A 14 -21.45 8.02 -14.06
CA GLY A 14 -21.14 7.39 -15.34
C GLY A 14 -20.08 6.28 -15.27
N LEU A 15 -19.48 6.06 -14.11
CA LEU A 15 -18.51 4.99 -13.88
C LEU A 15 -19.03 3.96 -12.87
N ARG A 16 -18.56 2.72 -12.98
CA ARG A 16 -18.86 1.65 -12.04
C ARG A 16 -17.58 0.93 -11.62
N THR A 17 -17.52 0.53 -10.36
CA THR A 17 -16.40 -0.20 -9.77
C THR A 17 -16.94 -1.38 -8.97
N ASP A 18 -17.24 -2.47 -9.65
CA ASP A 18 -17.82 -3.69 -9.06
C ASP A 18 -16.98 -4.96 -9.32
N SER A 19 -15.85 -4.79 -9.96
CA SER A 19 -14.92 -5.87 -10.28
C SER A 19 -13.58 -5.67 -9.61
N PHE A 20 -13.13 -6.70 -8.90
CA PHE A 20 -11.90 -6.66 -8.09
C PHE A 20 -11.06 -7.91 -8.32
N LEU A 21 -9.74 -7.76 -8.32
CA LEU A 21 -8.84 -8.90 -8.34
C LEU A 21 -8.69 -9.51 -6.94
N LYS A 22 -8.14 -10.72 -6.87
CA LYS A 22 -7.79 -11.37 -5.60
C LYS A 22 -6.87 -10.46 -4.79
N ARG A 23 -7.16 -10.27 -3.50
CA ARG A 23 -6.38 -9.38 -2.62
C ARG A 23 -4.96 -9.91 -2.45
N ASN A 24 -3.98 -9.10 -2.67
CA ASN A 24 -2.62 -9.33 -2.24
C ASN A 24 -2.49 -9.08 -0.72
N ASP A 25 -1.34 -9.42 -0.15
CA ASP A 25 -1.05 -9.19 1.27
C ASP A 25 -1.24 -7.71 1.64
N PRO A 26 -2.11 -7.38 2.62
CA PRO A 26 -2.39 -6.00 2.99
C PRO A 26 -1.33 -5.38 3.91
N ARG A 27 -0.38 -6.17 4.40
CA ARG A 27 0.57 -5.72 5.43
C ARG A 27 1.47 -4.58 4.95
N GLU A 28 2.03 -3.88 5.93
CA GLU A 28 3.08 -2.90 5.71
C GLU A 28 4.45 -3.53 5.85
N ILE A 29 5.44 -2.97 5.18
CA ILE A 29 6.83 -3.43 5.26
C ILE A 29 7.78 -2.28 5.53
N LEU A 30 8.91 -2.60 6.13
CA LEU A 30 10.06 -1.72 6.29
C LEU A 30 11.18 -2.19 5.36
N ILE A 31 11.84 -1.25 4.73
CA ILE A 31 13.07 -1.49 3.97
C ILE A 31 14.18 -0.64 4.59
N THR A 32 15.32 -1.25 4.87
CA THR A 32 16.58 -0.62 5.29
C THR A 32 17.70 -1.19 4.44
N LYS A 33 18.81 -0.49 4.29
CA LYS A 33 19.94 -0.98 3.49
C LYS A 33 20.59 -2.23 4.08
N ASP A 34 20.71 -2.27 5.40
CA ASP A 34 21.42 -3.29 6.17
C ASP A 34 20.47 -4.36 6.75
N LYS A 35 19.24 -4.44 6.21
CA LYS A 35 18.19 -5.37 6.64
C LYS A 35 17.79 -5.28 8.11
N LYS A 36 18.09 -4.19 8.78
CA LYS A 36 17.64 -3.92 10.15
C LYS A 36 16.13 -3.79 10.26
N LYS A 37 15.59 -4.30 11.36
CA LYS A 37 14.19 -4.13 11.74
C LYS A 37 14.00 -2.76 12.43
N LEU A 38 12.75 -2.32 12.56
CA LEU A 38 12.39 -1.04 13.19
C LEU A 38 13.02 -0.87 14.58
N LYS A 39 13.03 -1.95 15.39
CA LYS A 39 13.59 -1.94 16.74
C LYS A 39 15.11 -1.76 16.78
N GLU A 40 15.81 -2.09 15.71
CA GLU A 40 17.26 -2.05 15.59
C GLU A 40 17.78 -0.72 15.00
N LEU A 41 16.88 0.16 14.57
CA LEU A 41 17.25 1.48 14.10
C LEU A 41 17.78 2.34 15.25
N LYS A 42 18.71 3.23 14.93
CA LYS A 42 19.26 4.19 15.90
C LYS A 42 18.17 5.22 16.29
N THR A 43 18.32 5.82 17.45
CA THR A 43 17.58 7.02 17.84
C THR A 43 17.76 8.09 16.76
N ASP A 44 16.71 8.88 16.53
CA ASP A 44 16.62 9.93 15.50
C ASP A 44 16.71 9.44 14.04
N SER A 45 16.71 8.12 13.80
CA SER A 45 16.65 7.59 12.43
C SER A 45 15.48 8.18 11.64
N VAL A 46 15.75 8.51 10.38
CA VAL A 46 14.79 9.14 9.47
C VAL A 46 14.05 8.07 8.65
N ILE A 47 12.75 7.96 8.85
CA ILE A 47 11.89 7.01 8.15
C ILE A 47 11.05 7.73 7.08
N GLY A 48 11.21 7.34 5.82
CA GLY A 48 10.46 7.88 4.69
C GLY A 48 9.04 7.31 4.62
N THR A 49 8.03 8.17 4.79
CA THR A 49 6.62 7.86 4.54
C THR A 49 5.86 9.10 4.11
N SER A 50 4.85 8.94 3.23
CA SER A 50 3.90 10.01 2.87
C SER A 50 2.51 9.77 3.50
N SER A 51 2.42 8.85 4.45
CA SER A 51 1.17 8.45 5.09
C SER A 51 1.17 8.81 6.57
N TYR A 52 0.32 9.75 6.97
CA TYR A 52 0.09 10.10 8.39
C TYR A 52 -0.35 8.88 9.23
N ARG A 53 -1.14 7.97 8.63
CA ARG A 53 -1.54 6.72 9.28
C ARG A 53 -0.33 5.85 9.65
N ARG A 54 0.66 5.71 8.73
CA ARG A 54 1.90 4.98 8.99
C ARG A 54 2.76 5.70 10.02
N GLU A 55 2.98 6.98 9.82
CA GLU A 55 3.76 7.81 10.73
C GLU A 55 3.26 7.71 12.17
N PHE A 56 1.95 7.92 12.40
CA PHE A 56 1.36 7.83 13.72
C PHE A 56 1.60 6.47 14.39
N GLN A 57 1.44 5.37 13.64
CA GLN A 57 1.61 4.02 14.18
C GLN A 57 3.10 3.68 14.42
N ILE A 58 3.99 4.12 13.54
CA ILE A 58 5.44 3.99 13.74
C ILE A 58 5.87 4.73 15.01
N LYS A 59 5.40 5.96 15.19
CA LYS A 59 5.69 6.78 16.38
C LYS A 59 5.16 6.16 17.67
N LYS A 60 4.07 5.40 17.62
CA LYS A 60 3.59 4.60 18.77
C LYS A 60 4.55 3.46 19.15
N ILE A 61 5.22 2.85 18.17
CA ILE A 61 6.17 1.76 18.39
C ILE A 61 7.55 2.30 18.78
N ARG A 62 7.98 3.39 18.12
CA ARG A 62 9.29 4.03 18.28
C ARG A 62 9.11 5.56 18.24
N SER A 63 8.89 6.16 19.39
CA SER A 63 8.68 7.62 19.52
C SER A 63 9.95 8.44 19.21
N ASP A 64 11.10 7.82 19.30
CA ASP A 64 12.43 8.39 19.11
C ASP A 64 12.91 8.43 17.65
N VAL A 65 12.15 7.93 16.68
CA VAL A 65 12.49 8.05 15.26
C VAL A 65 11.79 9.26 14.61
N ASN A 66 12.31 9.74 13.50
CA ASN A 66 11.76 10.87 12.75
C ASN A 66 11.11 10.40 11.45
N CYS A 67 9.86 10.78 11.21
CA CYS A 67 9.21 10.52 9.93
C CYS A 67 9.33 11.74 9.00
N LYS A 68 9.75 11.51 7.75
CA LYS A 68 9.82 12.55 6.71
C LYS A 68 9.07 12.15 5.46
N LEU A 69 8.48 13.14 4.80
CA LEU A 69 7.76 12.94 3.55
C LEU A 69 8.68 12.37 2.46
N ILE A 70 8.27 11.26 1.86
CA ILE A 70 8.92 10.67 0.68
C ILE A 70 7.91 10.52 -0.45
N ARG A 71 8.23 11.07 -1.63
CA ARG A 71 7.39 10.98 -2.84
C ARG A 71 8.10 10.19 -3.93
N GLY A 72 7.31 9.70 -4.87
CA GLY A 72 7.73 8.89 -6.01
C GLY A 72 7.11 7.50 -5.97
N ASN A 73 7.31 6.74 -7.03
CA ASN A 73 6.97 5.32 -7.10
C ASN A 73 7.93 4.49 -6.21
N VAL A 74 7.74 3.18 -6.18
CA VAL A 74 8.55 2.27 -5.34
C VAL A 74 10.04 2.39 -5.67
N ASP A 75 10.40 2.32 -6.96
CA ASP A 75 11.80 2.39 -7.39
C ASP A 75 12.48 3.69 -6.99
N THR A 76 11.78 4.82 -7.18
CA THR A 76 12.26 6.14 -6.77
C THR A 76 12.50 6.20 -5.26
N ARG A 77 11.63 5.58 -4.45
CA ARG A 77 11.79 5.58 -2.99
C ARG A 77 12.94 4.70 -2.54
N ILE A 78 13.12 3.53 -3.17
CA ILE A 78 14.28 2.66 -2.93
C ILE A 78 15.58 3.38 -3.32
N LYS A 79 15.60 4.07 -4.46
CA LYS A 79 16.75 4.87 -4.88
C LYS A 79 17.11 5.92 -3.81
N LYS A 80 16.14 6.68 -3.31
CA LYS A 80 16.34 7.68 -2.25
C LYS A 80 16.87 7.07 -0.94
N LEU A 81 16.44 5.87 -0.59
CA LEU A 81 17.00 5.12 0.53
C LEU A 81 18.48 4.77 0.27
N ASN A 82 18.80 4.30 -0.94
CA ASN A 82 20.18 3.94 -1.33
C ASN A 82 21.10 5.16 -1.38
N GLU A 83 20.58 6.34 -1.67
CA GLU A 83 21.26 7.63 -1.63
C GLU A 83 21.43 8.22 -0.21
N ASN A 84 21.07 7.49 0.85
CA ASN A 84 21.12 7.91 2.26
C ASN A 84 20.27 9.13 2.62
N LEU A 85 19.21 9.41 1.86
CA LEU A 85 18.26 10.47 2.21
C LEU A 85 17.31 10.04 3.35
N TYR A 86 17.24 8.74 3.61
CA TYR A 86 16.46 8.09 4.67
C TYR A 86 17.23 6.89 5.21
N ASP A 87 17.04 6.58 6.49
CA ASP A 87 17.57 5.36 7.12
C ASP A 87 16.69 4.14 6.86
N ALA A 88 15.38 4.40 6.68
CA ALA A 88 14.38 3.39 6.35
C ALA A 88 13.24 4.00 5.52
N ILE A 89 12.49 3.16 4.82
CA ILE A 89 11.23 3.54 4.16
C ILE A 89 10.14 2.53 4.48
N VAL A 90 8.87 3.00 4.57
CA VAL A 90 7.70 2.14 4.80
C VAL A 90 6.81 2.12 3.57
N LEU A 91 6.57 0.93 3.06
CA LEU A 91 5.77 0.66 1.87
C LEU A 91 4.71 -0.41 2.16
N SER A 92 3.78 -0.64 1.22
CA SER A 92 2.87 -1.78 1.27
C SER A 92 3.55 -3.03 0.72
N TYR A 93 3.35 -4.19 1.37
CA TYR A 93 3.81 -5.49 0.86
C TYR A 93 3.35 -5.71 -0.58
N ALA A 94 2.07 -5.45 -0.87
CA ALA A 94 1.49 -5.62 -2.20
C ALA A 94 2.25 -4.85 -3.29
N GLY A 95 2.72 -3.63 -3.01
CA GLY A 95 3.48 -2.83 -3.97
C GLY A 95 4.84 -3.45 -4.29
N ILE A 96 5.56 -3.89 -3.27
CA ILE A 96 6.87 -4.55 -3.43
C ILE A 96 6.72 -5.91 -4.13
N ASN A 97 5.74 -6.72 -3.71
CA ASN A 97 5.49 -8.03 -4.28
C ASN A 97 5.13 -7.97 -5.76
N SER A 98 4.34 -6.98 -6.17
CA SER A 98 3.95 -6.80 -7.57
C SER A 98 5.11 -6.44 -8.50
N LEU A 99 6.20 -5.92 -7.95
CA LEU A 99 7.43 -5.60 -8.68
C LEU A 99 8.50 -6.71 -8.56
N GLY A 100 8.22 -7.79 -7.83
CA GLY A 100 9.19 -8.87 -7.61
C GLY A 100 10.38 -8.46 -6.72
N LEU A 101 10.23 -7.42 -5.90
CA LEU A 101 11.29 -6.85 -5.06
C LEU A 101 11.25 -7.33 -3.61
N ASN A 102 10.71 -8.52 -3.34
CA ASN A 102 10.55 -9.06 -1.99
C ASN A 102 11.88 -9.20 -1.23
N GLN A 103 12.98 -9.37 -1.92
CA GLN A 103 14.33 -9.42 -1.35
C GLN A 103 14.74 -8.10 -0.67
N GLU A 104 14.09 -6.98 -1.01
CA GLU A 104 14.36 -5.68 -0.38
C GLU A 104 13.76 -5.56 1.03
N ILE A 105 12.77 -6.40 1.37
CA ILE A 105 12.07 -6.33 2.65
C ILE A 105 13.02 -6.66 3.82
N SER A 106 13.09 -5.74 4.79
CA SER A 106 13.81 -5.92 6.05
C SER A 106 12.90 -6.42 7.17
N GLN A 107 11.65 -5.96 7.18
CA GLN A 107 10.62 -6.37 8.15
C GLN A 107 9.23 -6.30 7.51
N THR A 108 8.41 -7.31 7.79
CA THR A 108 6.96 -7.27 7.53
C THR A 108 6.26 -7.08 8.86
N PHE A 109 5.46 -6.01 8.98
CA PHE A 109 4.66 -5.75 10.18
C PHE A 109 3.40 -6.63 10.17
N SER A 110 3.00 -7.12 11.34
CA SER A 110 1.65 -7.68 11.49
C SER A 110 0.58 -6.60 11.33
N THR A 111 -0.65 -6.99 11.04
CA THR A 111 -1.77 -6.04 10.93
C THR A 111 -2.19 -5.45 12.28
N THR A 112 -1.69 -5.98 13.39
CA THR A 112 -1.87 -5.46 14.74
C THR A 112 -0.77 -4.47 15.13
N GLU A 113 0.44 -4.59 14.57
CA GLU A 113 1.52 -3.61 14.76
C GLU A 113 1.27 -2.35 13.93
N ILE A 114 0.95 -2.51 12.65
CA ILE A 114 0.58 -1.39 11.77
C ILE A 114 -0.68 -1.79 11.00
N ILE A 115 -1.80 -1.20 11.38
CA ILE A 115 -3.09 -1.40 10.72
C ILE A 115 -3.00 -0.83 9.30
N PRO A 116 -3.22 -1.64 8.25
CA PRO A 116 -3.20 -1.16 6.88
C PRO A 116 -4.39 -0.25 6.58
N CYS A 117 -4.32 0.54 5.52
CA CYS A 117 -5.49 1.30 5.08
C CYS A 117 -6.57 0.38 4.46
N ALA A 118 -7.81 0.85 4.49
CA ALA A 118 -8.92 0.16 3.82
C ALA A 118 -8.58 -0.08 2.34
N GLY A 119 -8.92 -1.25 1.82
CA GLY A 119 -8.65 -1.62 0.43
C GLY A 119 -7.19 -1.86 0.06
N GLN A 120 -6.23 -1.76 0.99
CA GLN A 120 -4.83 -2.06 0.68
C GLN A 120 -4.64 -3.51 0.20
N GLY A 121 -3.88 -3.67 -0.89
CA GLY A 121 -3.66 -4.96 -1.55
C GLY A 121 -4.77 -5.37 -2.52
N VAL A 122 -5.80 -4.55 -2.72
CA VAL A 122 -6.88 -4.81 -3.68
C VAL A 122 -6.69 -3.94 -4.93
N ILE A 123 -6.79 -4.57 -6.08
CA ILE A 123 -6.89 -3.89 -7.38
C ILE A 123 -8.36 -3.84 -7.77
N ALA A 124 -8.86 -2.64 -8.03
CA ALA A 124 -10.20 -2.37 -8.52
C ALA A 124 -10.19 -2.11 -10.03
N LEU A 125 -11.20 -2.62 -10.71
CA LEU A 125 -11.41 -2.45 -12.15
C LEU A 125 -12.65 -1.59 -12.35
N GLN A 126 -12.45 -0.44 -13.00
CA GLN A 126 -13.51 0.54 -13.24
C GLN A 126 -13.78 0.65 -14.74
N CYS A 127 -15.04 0.75 -15.12
CA CYS A 127 -15.47 0.99 -16.51
C CYS A 127 -16.66 1.96 -16.56
N ARG A 128 -17.09 2.34 -17.76
CA ARG A 128 -18.34 3.11 -17.93
C ARG A 128 -19.55 2.26 -17.59
N ASN A 129 -20.58 2.88 -17.07
CA ASN A 129 -21.82 2.18 -16.66
C ASN A 129 -22.54 1.49 -17.83
N ASN A 130 -22.41 2.01 -19.04
CA ASN A 130 -23.10 1.56 -20.26
C ASN A 130 -22.20 0.78 -21.22
N ASP A 131 -20.99 0.37 -20.80
CA ASP A 131 -20.07 -0.40 -21.63
C ASP A 131 -20.22 -1.90 -21.35
N GLU A 132 -21.28 -2.49 -21.94
CA GLU A 132 -21.63 -3.90 -21.69
C GLU A 132 -20.52 -4.88 -22.08
N ASP A 133 -19.78 -4.62 -23.14
CA ASP A 133 -18.70 -5.50 -23.60
C ASP A 133 -17.58 -5.56 -22.55
N VAL A 134 -17.16 -4.40 -22.04
CA VAL A 134 -16.15 -4.32 -20.99
C VAL A 134 -16.69 -4.91 -19.68
N ILE A 135 -17.95 -4.66 -19.33
CA ILE A 135 -18.60 -5.22 -18.13
C ILE A 135 -18.54 -6.76 -18.16
N GLN A 136 -18.88 -7.39 -19.30
CA GLN A 136 -18.83 -8.85 -19.44
C GLN A 136 -17.38 -9.39 -19.33
N LEU A 137 -16.42 -8.67 -19.88
CA LEU A 137 -14.99 -8.99 -19.73
C LEU A 137 -14.55 -8.94 -18.28
N LEU A 138 -14.89 -7.86 -17.56
CA LEU A 138 -14.51 -7.65 -16.16
C LEU A 138 -15.13 -8.72 -15.23
N LYS A 139 -16.35 -9.18 -15.52
CA LYS A 139 -16.97 -10.29 -14.77
C LYS A 139 -16.12 -11.58 -14.80
N LYS A 140 -15.39 -11.85 -15.88
CA LYS A 140 -14.58 -13.06 -16.03
C LYS A 140 -13.34 -13.05 -15.10
N VAL A 141 -12.81 -11.88 -14.80
CA VAL A 141 -11.63 -11.71 -13.94
C VAL A 141 -11.96 -11.32 -12.50
N ASN A 142 -13.25 -11.06 -12.24
CA ASN A 142 -13.69 -10.63 -10.91
C ASN A 142 -13.60 -11.75 -9.88
N HIS A 143 -12.96 -11.47 -8.74
CA HIS A 143 -12.84 -12.41 -7.63
C HIS A 143 -14.09 -12.34 -6.72
N LYS A 144 -14.96 -13.33 -6.82
CA LYS A 144 -16.31 -13.40 -6.20
C LYS A 144 -16.39 -13.09 -4.70
N GLN A 145 -15.35 -13.31 -3.92
CA GLN A 145 -15.34 -13.02 -2.48
C GLN A 145 -15.25 -11.53 -2.13
N ARG A 146 -15.18 -10.63 -3.10
CA ARG A 146 -14.88 -9.21 -2.91
C ARG A 146 -16.04 -8.25 -3.07
N ALA A 147 -17.20 -8.70 -3.49
CA ALA A 147 -18.44 -7.89 -3.49
C ALA A 147 -18.80 -7.30 -2.10
N ARG A 148 -18.15 -7.78 -1.02
CA ARG A 148 -18.33 -7.31 0.37
C ARG A 148 -17.54 -6.04 0.73
N TYR A 149 -16.70 -5.51 -0.17
CA TYR A 149 -15.93 -4.27 0.09
C TYR A 149 -16.64 -3.00 -0.41
N ARG A 150 -17.84 -3.12 -0.97
CA ARG A 150 -18.71 -1.96 -1.16
C ARG A 150 -19.11 -1.43 0.22
N ALA A 151 -18.92 -0.13 0.46
CA ALA A 151 -19.59 0.52 1.57
C ALA A 151 -21.12 0.31 1.40
N PRO A 152 -21.86 -0.02 2.47
CA PRO A 152 -23.30 -0.01 2.40
C PRO A 152 -23.74 1.41 1.99
N ASN A 153 -24.64 1.50 1.02
CA ASN A 153 -25.33 2.74 0.68
C ASN A 153 -26.01 3.32 1.91
#